data_03f334bdd30f5d81f3f2647d57e9a30f
#
_entry.id   03f334bdd30f5d81f3f2647d57e9a30f
#
_cell.length_a   1.000
_cell.length_b   1.000
_cell.length_c   1.000
_cell.angle_alpha   90.00
_cell.angle_beta   90.00
_cell.angle_gamma   90.00
#
_symmetry.space_group_name_H-M   'P 1'
#
loop_
_entity.id
_entity.type
_entity.pdbx_description
1 polymer ?
#
loop_
_entity_poly.entity_id
_entity_poly.type
_entity_poly.pdbx_seq_one_letter_code
_entity_poly.pdbx_strand_id
1 'polypeptide(L)'
;MNQAANLENVLEQLRLEYIESSGDKLDQIDSLISDLLDFDDTKWREIFIEFQRQIHTIKGTAGSYGFQIVTEIAHSLEDYLETSNILGANQLSDIQLYVDNMRWIFEAGKNPAEDIAIEILRKLPTPNKSVFSNQEIRHIPVVLVMPYNIQRKIIANELTS
;
A
#
# COMPACT_ATOMS: atom_id res chain seq x y z
N MET A 1 -19.94 29.23 19.94
CA MET A 1 -19.06 28.15 20.46
C MET A 1 -19.58 26.74 20.23
N ASN A 2 -20.87 26.53 19.93
CA ASN A 2 -21.45 25.17 19.82
C ASN A 2 -21.29 24.46 18.44
N GLN A 3 -21.09 25.21 17.35
CA GLN A 3 -21.04 24.61 15.99
C GLN A 3 -19.70 23.95 15.68
N ALA A 4 -18.58 24.51 16.10
CA ALA A 4 -17.25 23.94 15.86
C ALA A 4 -17.07 22.62 16.62
N ALA A 5 -17.47 22.58 17.90
CA ALA A 5 -17.43 21.35 18.72
C ALA A 5 -18.35 20.25 18.17
N ASN A 6 -19.49 20.62 17.59
CA ASN A 6 -20.39 19.65 16.95
C ASN A 6 -19.79 19.08 15.66
N LEU A 7 -19.10 19.91 14.86
CA LEU A 7 -18.40 19.47 13.65
C LEU A 7 -17.24 18.52 13.97
N GLU A 8 -16.42 18.83 14.98
CA GLU A 8 -15.35 17.94 15.44
C GLU A 8 -15.87 16.57 15.87
N ASN A 9 -16.95 16.53 16.63
CA ASN A 9 -17.57 15.28 17.05
C ASN A 9 -18.09 14.46 15.86
N VAL A 10 -18.69 15.11 14.87
CA VAL A 10 -19.18 14.42 13.65
C VAL A 10 -18.01 13.87 12.84
N LEU A 11 -16.93 14.61 12.67
CA LEU A 11 -15.73 14.15 11.95
C LEU A 11 -15.07 12.97 12.64
N GLU A 12 -14.97 13.00 13.97
CA GLU A 12 -14.43 11.88 14.74
C GLU A 12 -15.33 10.64 14.66
N GLN A 13 -16.63 10.82 14.71
CA GLN A 13 -17.56 9.71 14.51
C GLN A 13 -17.42 9.08 13.12
N LEU A 14 -17.38 9.88 12.06
CA LEU A 14 -17.17 9.40 10.70
C LEU A 14 -15.83 8.65 10.54
N ARG A 15 -14.81 9.12 11.25
CA ARG A 15 -13.51 8.45 11.26
C ARG A 15 -13.57 7.10 11.95
N LEU A 16 -14.24 6.99 13.08
CA LEU A 16 -14.43 5.71 13.78
C LEU A 16 -15.24 4.71 12.93
N GLU A 17 -16.32 5.17 12.30
CA GLU A 17 -17.11 4.35 11.37
C GLU A 17 -16.26 3.88 10.16
N TYR A 18 -15.36 4.76 9.67
CA TYR A 18 -14.43 4.40 8.60
C TYR A 18 -13.44 3.31 9.06
N ILE A 19 -12.88 3.41 10.26
CA ILE A 19 -11.98 2.40 10.83
C ILE A 19 -12.68 1.05 10.92
N GLU A 20 -13.88 1.00 11.47
CA GLU A 20 -14.68 -0.23 11.58
C GLU A 20 -14.96 -0.84 10.20
N SER A 21 -15.47 -0.05 9.25
CA SER A 21 -15.74 -0.53 7.89
C SER A 21 -14.48 -0.95 7.13
N SER A 22 -13.32 -0.37 7.47
CA SER A 22 -12.04 -0.76 6.89
C SER A 22 -11.55 -2.09 7.45
N GLY A 23 -11.82 -2.39 8.73
CA GLY A 23 -11.60 -3.71 9.32
C GLY A 23 -12.35 -4.79 8.56
N ASP A 24 -13.67 -4.59 8.36
CA ASP A 24 -14.50 -5.52 7.59
C ASP A 24 -13.98 -5.74 6.15
N LYS A 25 -13.49 -4.69 5.50
CA LYS A 25 -12.88 -4.81 4.16
C LYS A 25 -11.59 -5.61 4.18
N LEU A 26 -10.74 -5.41 5.20
CA LEU A 26 -9.51 -6.19 5.34
C LEU A 26 -9.82 -7.67 5.62
N ASP A 27 -10.87 -7.98 6.36
CA ASP A 27 -11.33 -9.36 6.56
C ASP A 27 -11.83 -10.00 5.25
N GLN A 28 -12.53 -9.22 4.41
CA GLN A 28 -12.89 -9.68 3.06
C GLN A 28 -11.65 -9.91 2.18
N ILE A 29 -10.65 -9.04 2.26
CA ILE A 29 -9.38 -9.19 1.54
C ILE A 29 -8.66 -10.47 1.99
N ASP A 30 -8.59 -10.76 3.29
CA ASP A 30 -8.01 -12.00 3.80
C ASP A 30 -8.74 -13.25 3.26
N SER A 31 -10.07 -13.19 3.15
CA SER A 31 -10.85 -14.25 2.53
C SER A 31 -10.51 -14.42 1.05
N LEU A 32 -10.39 -13.31 0.30
CA LEU A 32 -10.01 -13.36 -1.12
C LEU A 32 -8.57 -13.90 -1.31
N ILE A 33 -7.63 -13.57 -0.44
CA ILE A 33 -6.27 -14.12 -0.47
C ILE A 33 -6.31 -15.65 -0.25
N SER A 34 -7.13 -16.12 0.70
CA SER A 34 -7.32 -17.55 0.94
C SER A 34 -7.92 -18.24 -0.29
N ASP A 35 -8.94 -17.63 -0.88
CA ASP A 35 -9.60 -18.17 -2.08
C ASP A 35 -8.64 -18.24 -3.28
N LEU A 36 -7.70 -17.28 -3.43
CA LEU A 36 -6.68 -17.31 -4.49
C LEU A 36 -5.72 -18.50 -4.38
N LEU A 37 -5.60 -19.12 -3.19
CA LEU A 37 -4.82 -20.34 -2.99
C LEU A 37 -5.56 -21.61 -3.44
N ASP A 38 -6.89 -21.63 -3.35
CA ASP A 38 -7.70 -22.84 -3.45
C ASP A 38 -8.39 -23.04 -4.80
N PHE A 39 -8.51 -21.99 -5.64
CA PHE A 39 -9.29 -22.05 -6.87
C PHE A 39 -8.46 -22.27 -8.15
N ASP A 40 -9.11 -22.95 -9.11
CA ASP A 40 -8.60 -23.15 -10.46
C ASP A 40 -8.64 -21.87 -11.33
N ASP A 41 -7.97 -21.89 -12.47
CA ASP A 41 -7.74 -20.74 -13.37
C ASP A 41 -9.01 -19.96 -13.77
N THR A 42 -10.20 -20.56 -13.73
CA THR A 42 -11.43 -19.92 -14.20
C THR A 42 -11.99 -18.92 -13.20
N LYS A 43 -11.94 -19.22 -11.90
CA LYS A 43 -12.43 -18.35 -10.83
C LYS A 43 -11.35 -17.40 -10.32
N TRP A 44 -10.09 -17.79 -10.45
CA TRP A 44 -8.94 -17.03 -9.98
C TRP A 44 -8.97 -15.58 -10.47
N ARG A 45 -9.26 -15.37 -11.76
CA ARG A 45 -9.31 -14.03 -12.37
C ARG A 45 -10.38 -13.14 -11.75
N GLU A 46 -11.56 -13.68 -11.48
CA GLU A 46 -12.66 -12.92 -10.86
C GLU A 46 -12.32 -12.53 -9.44
N ILE A 47 -11.77 -13.47 -8.66
CA ILE A 47 -11.30 -13.24 -7.28
C ILE A 47 -10.19 -12.19 -7.27
N PHE A 48 -9.23 -12.26 -8.18
CA PHE A 48 -8.13 -11.32 -8.27
C PHE A 48 -8.58 -9.89 -8.62
N ILE A 49 -9.53 -9.74 -9.56
CA ILE A 49 -10.12 -8.45 -9.90
C ILE A 49 -10.84 -7.85 -8.68
N GLU A 50 -11.61 -8.66 -7.95
CA GLU A 50 -12.28 -8.19 -6.74
C GLU A 50 -11.27 -7.77 -5.66
N PHE A 51 -10.21 -8.57 -5.45
CA PHE A 51 -9.12 -8.23 -4.56
C PHE A 51 -8.49 -6.87 -4.92
N GLN A 52 -8.10 -6.66 -6.20
CA GLN A 52 -7.55 -5.39 -6.66
C GLN A 52 -8.52 -4.21 -6.43
N ARG A 53 -9.83 -4.42 -6.65
CA ARG A 53 -10.87 -3.41 -6.43
C ARG A 53 -10.95 -3.00 -4.96
N GLN A 54 -10.83 -3.94 -4.03
CA GLN A 54 -10.83 -3.65 -2.59
C GLN A 54 -9.60 -2.83 -2.18
N ILE A 55 -8.42 -3.19 -2.64
CA ILE A 55 -7.18 -2.44 -2.39
C ILE A 55 -7.29 -1.02 -2.96
N HIS A 56 -7.75 -0.88 -4.21
CA HIS A 56 -7.96 0.42 -4.84
C HIS A 56 -8.91 1.31 -4.04
N THR A 57 -9.98 0.73 -3.48
CA THR A 57 -10.94 1.46 -2.64
C THR A 57 -10.27 1.98 -1.36
N ILE A 58 -9.47 1.15 -0.68
CA ILE A 58 -8.72 1.56 0.51
C ILE A 58 -7.74 2.69 0.15
N LYS A 59 -6.96 2.54 -0.92
CA LYS A 59 -6.05 3.57 -1.42
C LYS A 59 -6.75 4.91 -1.62
N GLY A 60 -7.91 4.91 -2.28
CA GLY A 60 -8.65 6.13 -2.61
C GLY A 60 -9.31 6.82 -1.42
N THR A 61 -9.58 6.11 -0.33
CA THR A 61 -10.36 6.65 0.79
C THR A 61 -9.54 6.91 2.05
N ALA A 62 -8.51 6.12 2.35
CA ALA A 62 -7.77 6.17 3.61
C ALA A 62 -7.19 7.56 3.92
N GLY A 63 -6.61 8.23 2.93
CA GLY A 63 -6.06 9.57 3.08
C GLY A 63 -7.09 10.62 3.52
N SER A 64 -8.34 10.51 3.05
CA SER A 64 -9.43 11.44 3.39
C SER A 64 -9.85 11.33 4.87
N TYR A 65 -9.61 10.18 5.48
CA TYR A 65 -9.88 9.93 6.90
C TYR A 65 -8.60 10.05 7.78
N GLY A 66 -7.52 10.59 7.22
CA GLY A 66 -6.29 10.88 7.95
C GLY A 66 -5.32 9.70 8.05
N PHE A 67 -5.46 8.66 7.22
CA PHE A 67 -4.59 7.48 7.17
C PHE A 67 -3.68 7.50 5.93
N GLN A 68 -2.83 8.52 5.81
CA GLN A 68 -1.93 8.70 4.67
C GLN A 68 -1.00 7.50 4.45
N ILE A 69 -0.48 6.93 5.53
CA ILE A 69 0.43 5.77 5.44
C ILE A 69 -0.27 4.54 4.89
N VAL A 70 -1.56 4.34 5.20
CA VAL A 70 -2.36 3.27 4.59
C VAL A 70 -2.50 3.49 3.08
N THR A 71 -2.69 4.73 2.64
CA THR A 71 -2.71 5.07 1.20
C THR A 71 -1.40 4.70 0.51
N GLU A 72 -0.25 5.00 1.13
CA GLU A 72 1.08 4.66 0.60
C GLU A 72 1.30 3.14 0.55
N ILE A 73 0.89 2.41 1.60
CA ILE A 73 0.98 0.95 1.64
C ILE A 73 0.11 0.33 0.53
N ALA A 74 -1.13 0.79 0.38
CA ALA A 74 -2.04 0.29 -0.66
C ALA A 74 -1.52 0.61 -2.07
N HIS A 75 -0.92 1.78 -2.29
CA HIS A 75 -0.27 2.13 -3.55
C HIS A 75 0.91 1.20 -3.85
N SER A 76 1.79 0.99 -2.86
CA SER A 76 2.92 0.06 -3.00
C SER A 76 2.48 -1.38 -3.29
N LEU A 77 1.32 -1.80 -2.75
CA LEU A 77 0.74 -3.11 -3.07
C LEU A 77 0.23 -3.16 -4.52
N GLU A 78 -0.43 -2.11 -5.03
CA GLU A 78 -0.83 -2.07 -6.45
C GLU A 78 0.39 -2.17 -7.37
N ASP A 79 1.47 -1.42 -7.10
CA ASP A 79 2.72 -1.49 -7.86
C ASP A 79 3.35 -2.89 -7.81
N TYR A 80 3.30 -3.54 -6.64
CA TYR A 80 3.76 -4.92 -6.47
C TYR A 80 2.96 -5.89 -7.35
N LEU A 81 1.63 -5.73 -7.40
CA LEU A 81 0.73 -6.59 -8.19
C LEU A 81 0.92 -6.37 -9.71
N GLU A 82 1.14 -5.15 -10.18
CA GLU A 82 1.36 -4.84 -11.59
C GLU A 82 2.62 -5.51 -12.15
N THR A 83 3.64 -5.66 -11.32
CA THR A 83 4.91 -6.28 -11.72
C THR A 83 4.95 -7.78 -11.54
N SER A 84 3.98 -8.35 -10.82
CA SER A 84 3.88 -9.78 -10.53
C SER A 84 2.98 -10.47 -11.55
N ASN A 85 3.57 -11.10 -12.58
CA ASN A 85 2.82 -11.77 -13.64
C ASN A 85 2.08 -13.05 -13.19
N ILE A 86 2.46 -13.64 -12.06
CA ILE A 86 1.90 -14.88 -11.50
C ILE A 86 1.92 -14.75 -9.98
N LEU A 87 0.77 -15.00 -9.33
CA LEU A 87 0.70 -15.08 -7.87
C LEU A 87 0.87 -16.53 -7.42
N GLY A 88 2.07 -16.87 -6.93
CA GLY A 88 2.32 -18.11 -6.21
C GLY A 88 2.21 -17.91 -4.68
N ALA A 89 2.40 -18.99 -3.92
CA ALA A 89 2.29 -18.96 -2.45
C ALA A 89 3.20 -17.90 -1.78
N ASN A 90 4.40 -17.66 -2.32
CA ASN A 90 5.31 -16.65 -1.80
C ASN A 90 4.76 -15.24 -2.00
N GLN A 91 4.20 -14.93 -3.18
CA GLN A 91 3.60 -13.63 -3.46
C GLN A 91 2.36 -13.38 -2.60
N LEU A 92 1.57 -14.41 -2.31
CA LEU A 92 0.42 -14.28 -1.41
C LEU A 92 0.87 -14.00 0.04
N SER A 93 1.98 -14.60 0.48
CA SER A 93 2.59 -14.26 1.77
C SER A 93 3.10 -12.81 1.80
N ASP A 94 3.68 -12.34 0.70
CA ASP A 94 4.10 -10.94 0.57
C ASP A 94 2.89 -9.98 0.62
N ILE A 95 1.81 -10.30 -0.09
CA ILE A 95 0.55 -9.54 -0.07
C ILE A 95 -0.01 -9.44 1.35
N GLN A 96 0.03 -10.56 2.10
CA GLN A 96 -0.44 -10.56 3.49
C GLN A 96 0.32 -9.56 4.37
N LEU A 97 1.63 -9.37 4.16
CA LEU A 97 2.40 -8.37 4.91
C LEU A 97 1.90 -6.94 4.67
N TYR A 98 1.45 -6.60 3.46
CA TYR A 98 0.82 -5.30 3.20
C TYR A 98 -0.50 -5.15 3.95
N VAL A 99 -1.35 -6.18 3.91
CA VAL A 99 -2.66 -6.21 4.57
C VAL A 99 -2.51 -6.09 6.08
N ASP A 100 -1.58 -6.84 6.68
CA ASP A 100 -1.29 -6.81 8.12
C ASP A 100 -0.82 -5.42 8.59
N ASN A 101 0.03 -4.75 7.81
CA ASN A 101 0.48 -3.39 8.12
C ASN A 101 -0.67 -2.38 8.04
N MET A 102 -1.55 -2.48 7.06
CA MET A 102 -2.74 -1.62 6.96
C MET A 102 -3.67 -1.86 8.16
N ARG A 103 -3.91 -3.11 8.53
CA ARG A 103 -4.72 -3.50 9.68
C ARG A 103 -4.17 -2.91 10.97
N TRP A 104 -2.87 -3.08 11.21
CA TRP A 104 -2.20 -2.55 12.39
C TRP A 104 -2.37 -1.03 12.53
N ILE A 105 -2.30 -0.27 11.43
CA ILE A 105 -2.48 1.19 11.44
C ILE A 105 -3.94 1.55 11.74
N PHE A 106 -4.91 0.85 11.15
CA PHE A 106 -6.33 1.09 11.46
C PHE A 106 -6.68 0.77 12.91
N GLU A 107 -6.18 -0.34 13.45
CA GLU A 107 -6.35 -0.72 14.86
C GLU A 107 -5.74 0.30 15.81
N ALA A 108 -4.58 0.89 15.46
CA ALA A 108 -3.98 1.98 16.22
C ALA A 108 -4.78 3.29 16.15
N GLY A 109 -5.72 3.40 15.21
CA GLY A 109 -6.58 4.56 15.01
C GLY A 109 -5.85 5.84 14.57
N LYS A 110 -4.58 5.75 14.18
CA LYS A 110 -3.76 6.91 13.76
C LYS A 110 -2.55 6.46 12.95
N ASN A 111 -2.01 7.38 12.14
CA ASN A 111 -0.73 7.14 11.50
C ASN A 111 0.38 6.92 12.55
N PRO A 112 1.33 6.02 12.29
CA PRO A 112 2.53 5.89 13.10
C PRO A 112 3.39 7.17 13.01
N ALA A 113 4.35 7.31 13.92
CA ALA A 113 5.38 8.35 13.82
C ALA A 113 6.19 8.19 12.52
N GLU A 114 6.76 9.28 12.03
CA GLU A 114 7.40 9.34 10.71
C GLU A 114 8.53 8.31 10.53
N ASP A 115 9.35 8.11 11.55
CA ASP A 115 10.43 7.12 11.58
C ASP A 115 9.90 5.68 11.46
N ILE A 116 8.81 5.37 12.15
CA ILE A 116 8.13 4.07 12.08
C ILE A 116 7.46 3.89 10.71
N ALA A 117 6.83 4.93 10.18
CA ALA A 117 6.22 4.90 8.85
C ALA A 117 7.25 4.58 7.76
N ILE A 118 8.40 5.25 7.79
CA ILE A 118 9.52 4.98 6.87
C ILE A 118 10.01 3.54 7.01
N GLU A 119 10.13 3.05 8.24
CA GLU A 119 10.57 1.67 8.48
C GLU A 119 9.58 0.65 7.93
N ILE A 120 8.27 0.86 8.13
CA ILE A 120 7.21 0.01 7.56
C ILE A 120 7.35 -0.02 6.04
N LEU A 121 7.33 1.14 5.37
CA LEU A 121 7.39 1.21 3.90
C LEU A 121 8.67 0.58 3.34
N ARG A 122 9.81 0.73 4.03
CA ARG A 122 11.09 0.13 3.60
C ARG A 122 11.09 -1.40 3.72
N LYS A 123 10.35 -1.96 4.67
CA LYS A 123 10.25 -3.41 4.90
C LYS A 123 9.20 -4.11 4.04
N LEU A 124 8.35 -3.35 3.34
CA LEU A 124 7.38 -3.95 2.43
C LEU A 124 8.09 -4.73 1.33
N PRO A 125 7.55 -5.89 0.95
CA PRO A 125 8.07 -6.66 -0.17
C PRO A 125 8.15 -5.80 -1.44
N THR A 126 9.21 -5.97 -2.20
CA THR A 126 9.34 -5.35 -3.52
C THR A 126 9.37 -6.44 -4.57
N PRO A 127 8.85 -6.18 -5.78
CA PRO A 127 8.94 -7.14 -6.86
C PRO A 127 10.38 -7.60 -7.02
N ASN A 128 10.58 -8.91 -6.99
CA ASN A 128 11.93 -9.49 -7.04
C ASN A 128 12.62 -9.08 -8.35
N LYS A 129 13.62 -8.22 -8.26
CA LYS A 129 14.47 -7.81 -9.40
C LYS A 129 15.25 -9.00 -10.01
N SER A 130 15.08 -10.22 -9.49
CA SER A 130 15.77 -11.41 -9.96
C SER A 130 15.47 -11.81 -11.41
N VAL A 131 14.37 -11.33 -11.98
CA VAL A 131 14.07 -11.51 -13.42
C VAL A 131 14.99 -10.64 -14.31
N PHE A 132 15.61 -9.60 -13.74
CA PHE A 132 16.51 -8.69 -14.45
C PHE A 132 17.99 -8.93 -14.15
N SER A 133 18.34 -9.95 -13.33
CA SER A 133 19.74 -10.22 -12.97
C SER A 133 20.61 -10.73 -14.13
N ASN A 134 20.02 -11.00 -15.30
CA ASN A 134 20.75 -11.37 -16.53
C ASN A 134 20.67 -10.31 -17.65
N GLN A 135 20.13 -9.12 -17.39
CA GLN A 135 20.29 -8.02 -18.32
C GLN A 135 21.53 -7.22 -17.92
N GLU A 136 22.48 -7.12 -18.84
CA GLU A 136 23.61 -6.20 -18.72
C GLU A 136 23.11 -4.85 -18.21
N ILE A 137 23.73 -4.36 -17.13
CA ILE A 137 23.48 -3.02 -16.60
C ILE A 137 23.83 -2.02 -17.71
N ARG A 138 22.84 -1.65 -18.52
CA ARG A 138 23.01 -0.54 -19.46
C ARG A 138 23.00 0.74 -18.63
N HIS A 139 24.14 1.40 -18.57
CA HIS A 139 24.21 2.76 -18.05
C HIS A 139 23.34 3.66 -18.94
N ILE A 140 22.10 3.89 -18.53
CA ILE A 140 21.22 4.86 -19.18
C ILE A 140 21.54 6.22 -18.52
N PRO A 141 22.04 7.21 -19.27
CA PRO A 141 22.24 8.53 -18.71
C PRO A 141 20.86 9.15 -18.40
N VAL A 142 20.55 9.28 -17.11
CA VAL A 142 19.33 9.93 -16.66
C VAL A 142 19.60 11.41 -16.48
N VAL A 143 18.97 12.25 -17.30
CA VAL A 143 18.99 13.71 -17.12
C VAL A 143 17.85 14.11 -16.18
N LEU A 144 18.22 14.44 -14.95
CA LEU A 144 17.27 14.91 -13.94
C LEU A 144 17.04 16.41 -14.11
N VAL A 145 15.91 16.81 -14.70
CA VAL A 145 15.50 18.21 -14.82
C VAL A 145 14.59 18.56 -13.66
N MET A 146 15.16 19.11 -12.59
CA MET A 146 14.39 19.53 -11.40
C MET A 146 14.77 20.96 -11.00
N PRO A 147 13.84 21.75 -10.43
CA PRO A 147 14.16 23.02 -9.80
C PRO A 147 15.24 22.82 -8.70
N TYR A 148 16.10 23.82 -8.51
CA TYR A 148 17.17 23.75 -7.52
C TYR A 148 16.59 23.82 -6.12
N ASN A 149 16.43 22.68 -5.45
CA ASN A 149 15.92 22.57 -4.08
C ASN A 149 16.67 21.45 -3.32
N ILE A 150 16.38 21.30 -2.02
CA ILE A 150 17.00 20.31 -1.14
C ILE A 150 16.77 18.87 -1.64
N GLN A 151 15.62 18.57 -2.23
CA GLN A 151 15.29 17.25 -2.77
C GLN A 151 16.23 16.84 -3.91
N ARG A 152 16.63 17.79 -4.77
CA ARG A 152 17.62 17.54 -5.82
C ARG A 152 18.97 17.07 -5.28
N LYS A 153 19.42 17.63 -4.14
CA LYS A 153 20.68 17.23 -3.49
C LYS A 153 20.63 15.80 -2.95
N ILE A 154 19.50 15.40 -2.38
CA ILE A 154 19.30 14.07 -1.82
C ILE A 154 19.32 13.02 -2.93
N ILE A 155 18.54 13.24 -3.99
CA ILE A 155 18.45 12.30 -5.13
C ILE A 155 19.78 12.21 -5.88
N ALA A 156 20.51 13.32 -6.08
CA ALA A 156 21.82 13.29 -6.73
C ALA A 156 22.84 12.49 -5.93
N ASN A 157 22.80 12.52 -4.59
CA ASN A 157 23.70 11.73 -3.75
C ASN A 157 23.37 10.23 -3.75
N GLU A 158 22.10 9.86 -3.86
CA GLU A 158 21.68 8.44 -3.93
C GLU A 158 21.99 7.79 -5.30
N LEU A 159 22.00 8.58 -6.39
CA LEU A 159 22.32 8.08 -7.73
C LEU A 159 23.83 7.94 -7.98
N THR A 160 24.68 8.49 -7.10
CA THR A 160 26.15 8.45 -7.23
C THR A 160 26.81 7.51 -6.21
N SER A 161 26.02 6.83 -5.38
CA SER A 161 26.46 5.81 -4.40
C SER A 161 26.30 4.40 -4.96
#